data_aa0369e604a380df1e84ba379bcb84f4
#
_entry.id   aa0369e604a380df1e84ba379bcb84f4
#
_cell.length_a   1.000
_cell.length_b   1.000
_cell.length_c   1.000
_cell.angle_alpha   90.00
_cell.angle_beta   90.00
_cell.angle_gamma   90.00
#
_symmetry.space_group_name_H-M   'P 1'
#
loop_
_entity.id
_entity.type
_entity.pdbx_description
1 polymer ?
#
loop_
_entity_poly.entity_id
_entity_poly.type
_entity_poly.pdbx_seq_one_letter_code
_entity_poly.pdbx_strand_id
1 'polypeptide(L)' 'MQVVYIVKSFGPENGYVNIKAFANQDDAEVFRAVVAKQIPDGVEDEWVEIEDMMVDYG' A
#
# COMPACT_ATOMS: atom_id res chain seq x y z
N MET A 1 -8.00 -8.37 -18.60
CA MET A 1 -7.60 -7.19 -17.83
C MET A 1 -7.96 -7.40 -16.36
N GLN A 2 -7.02 -7.16 -15.48
CA GLN A 2 -7.21 -7.37 -14.05
C GLN A 2 -6.75 -6.13 -13.30
N VAL A 3 -7.48 -5.76 -12.24
CA VAL A 3 -7.05 -4.69 -11.35
C VAL A 3 -6.36 -5.31 -10.16
N VAL A 4 -5.18 -4.81 -9.82
CA VAL A 4 -4.47 -5.20 -8.61
C VAL A 4 -4.35 -3.98 -7.70
N TYR A 5 -4.29 -4.23 -6.41
CA TYR A 5 -4.22 -3.18 -5.39
C TYR A 5 -2.88 -3.30 -4.69
N ILE A 6 -2.04 -2.31 -4.88
CA ILE A 6 -0.67 -2.33 -4.35
C ILE A 6 -0.64 -1.50 -3.07
N VAL A 7 -0.29 -2.15 -1.97
CA VAL A 7 -0.07 -1.46 -0.70
C VAL A 7 1.37 -0.99 -0.69
N LYS A 8 1.55 0.31 -0.50
CA LYS A 8 2.89 0.90 -0.48
C LYS A 8 3.01 1.86 0.68
N SER A 9 4.22 1.99 1.19
CA SER A 9 4.53 2.91 2.27
C SER A 9 5.42 4.03 1.76
N PHE A 10 5.29 5.19 2.37
CA PHE A 10 6.15 6.33 2.10
C PHE A 10 6.93 6.68 3.36
N GLY A 11 8.23 6.92 3.18
CA GLY A 11 9.08 7.42 4.23
C GLY A 11 10.05 8.45 3.68
N PRO A 12 10.54 9.38 4.53
CA PRO A 12 11.37 10.48 4.06
C PRO A 12 12.73 10.06 3.51
N GLU A 13 13.24 8.91 3.93
CA GLU A 13 14.55 8.43 3.47
C GLU A 13 14.47 7.59 2.21
N ASN A 14 13.44 6.76 2.09
CA ASN A 14 13.35 5.77 1.03
C ASN A 14 12.30 6.10 -0.03
N GLY A 15 11.48 7.14 0.19
CA GLY A 15 10.37 7.45 -0.70
C GLY A 15 9.30 6.36 -0.64
N TYR A 16 8.71 6.03 -1.79
CA TYR A 16 7.69 5.00 -1.87
C TYR A 16 8.32 3.62 -2.00
N VAL A 17 7.83 2.69 -1.18
CA VAL A 17 8.24 1.28 -1.22
C VAL A 17 6.98 0.44 -1.36
N ASN A 18 6.92 -0.39 -2.41
CA ASN A 18 5.82 -1.32 -2.60
C ASN A 18 6.00 -2.50 -1.64
N ILE A 19 4.96 -2.78 -0.86
CA ILE A 19 5.03 -3.85 0.14
C ILE A 19 4.41 -5.12 -0.39
N LYS A 20 3.16 -5.03 -0.90
CA LYS A 20 2.43 -6.21 -1.34
C LYS A 20 1.31 -5.81 -2.28
N ALA A 21 1.01 -6.69 -3.24
CA ALA A 21 -0.10 -6.53 -4.16
C ALA A 21 -1.20 -7.54 -3.86
N PHE A 22 -2.44 -7.09 -4.01
CA PHE A 22 -3.63 -7.91 -3.76
C PHE A 22 -4.56 -7.85 -4.97
N ALA A 23 -5.22 -8.96 -5.25
CA ALA A 23 -6.26 -8.98 -6.28
C ALA A 23 -7.60 -8.43 -5.76
N ASN A 24 -7.76 -8.33 -4.44
CA ASN A 24 -8.99 -7.92 -3.79
C ASN A 24 -8.74 -6.65 -2.97
N GLN A 25 -9.60 -5.65 -3.19
CA GLN A 25 -9.47 -4.36 -2.50
C GLN A 25 -9.62 -4.49 -0.99
N ASP A 26 -10.56 -5.31 -0.53
CA ASP A 26 -10.81 -5.48 0.89
C ASP A 26 -9.58 -6.05 1.60
N ASP A 27 -8.93 -7.02 0.97
CA ASP A 27 -7.69 -7.60 1.52
C ASP A 27 -6.58 -6.57 1.60
N ALA A 28 -6.45 -5.73 0.57
CA ALA A 28 -5.46 -4.67 0.55
C ALA A 28 -5.72 -3.66 1.67
N GLU A 29 -6.98 -3.32 1.91
CA GLU A 29 -7.35 -2.37 2.96
C GLU A 29 -7.05 -2.90 4.35
N VAL A 30 -7.32 -4.19 4.60
CA VAL A 30 -6.99 -4.82 5.88
C VAL A 30 -5.47 -4.80 6.10
N PHE A 31 -4.72 -5.16 5.07
CA PHE A 31 -3.26 -5.17 5.18
C PHE A 31 -2.70 -3.77 5.39
N ARG A 32 -3.22 -2.77 4.66
CA ARG A 32 -2.82 -1.39 4.84
C ARG A 32 -3.02 -0.92 6.28
N ALA A 33 -4.17 -1.26 6.87
CA ALA A 33 -4.46 -0.88 8.25
C ALA A 33 -3.47 -1.50 9.24
N VAL A 34 -3.09 -2.77 9.01
CA VAL A 34 -2.12 -3.45 9.86
C VAL A 34 -0.76 -2.77 9.77
N VAL A 35 -0.31 -2.46 8.55
CA VAL A 35 0.99 -1.80 8.35
C VAL A 35 0.98 -0.39 8.93
N ALA A 36 -0.13 0.34 8.74
CA ALA A 36 -0.24 1.71 9.25
C ALA A 36 -0.14 1.77 10.77
N LYS A 37 -0.61 0.74 11.47
CA LYS A 37 -0.51 0.68 12.93
C LYS A 37 0.93 0.55 13.43
N GLN A 38 1.85 0.15 12.57
CA GLN A 38 3.26 0.02 12.93
C GLN A 38 3.98 1.37 12.89
N ILE A 39 3.36 2.39 12.31
CA ILE A 39 3.92 3.74 12.29
C ILE A 39 3.67 4.36 13.67
N PRO A 40 4.73 4.86 14.36
CA PRO A 40 4.56 5.46 15.68
C PRO A 40 3.65 6.69 15.65
N ASP A 41 2.93 6.92 16.74
CA ASP A 41 2.10 8.11 16.88
C ASP A 41 2.97 9.36 16.81
N GLY A 42 2.46 10.39 16.14
CA GLY A 42 3.18 11.64 16.01
C GLY A 42 4.10 11.74 14.81
N VAL A 43 4.31 10.64 14.08
CA VAL A 43 5.08 10.66 12.84
C VAL A 43 4.17 11.13 11.72
N GLU A 44 4.49 12.26 11.11
CA GLU A 44 3.66 12.88 10.07
C GLU A 44 4.21 12.69 8.66
N ASP A 45 5.46 12.31 8.52
CA ASP A 45 6.13 12.17 7.24
C ASP A 45 6.20 10.72 6.74
N GLU A 46 5.46 9.83 7.38
CA GLU A 46 5.33 8.44 6.95
C GLU A 46 3.85 8.07 6.86
N TRP A 47 3.48 7.33 5.83
CA TRP A 47 2.11 6.84 5.66
C TRP A 47 2.08 5.61 4.78
N VAL A 48 0.92 4.97 4.75
CA VAL A 48 0.68 3.79 3.92
C VAL A 48 -0.53 4.08 3.05
N GLU A 49 -0.42 3.79 1.78
CA GLU A 49 -1.52 4.02 0.84
C GLU A 49 -1.69 2.83 -0.10
N ILE A 50 -2.81 2.82 -0.81
CA ILE A 50 -3.13 1.80 -1.80
C ILE A 50 -3.21 2.47 -3.15
N GLU A 51 -2.51 1.88 -4.13
CA GLU A 51 -2.61 2.30 -5.53
C GLU A 51 -3.25 1.18 -6.33
N ASP A 52 -4.31 1.48 -7.07
CA ASP A 52 -4.89 0.52 -7.98
C ASP A 52 -4.17 0.59 -9.32
N MET A 53 -3.91 -0.58 -9.90
CA MET A 53 -3.22 -0.68 -11.17
C MET A 53 -3.93 -1.71 -12.04
N MET A 54 -4.16 -1.35 -13.29
CA MET A 54 -4.71 -2.27 -14.28
C MET A 54 -3.57 -3.06 -14.92
N VAL A 55 -3.69 -4.38 -14.86
CA VAL A 55 -2.70 -5.27 -15.46
C VAL A 55 -3.37 -5.97 -16.64
N ASP A 56 -2.74 -5.88 -17.79
CA ASP A 56 -3.23 -6.52 -19.01
C ASP A 56 -2.37 -7.74 -19.31
N TYR A 57 -3.00 -8.90 -19.23
CA TYR A 57 -2.35 -10.17 -19.57
C TYR A 57 -2.68 -10.51 -21.04
N GLY A 58 -2.35 -9.59 -21.89
CA GLY A 58 -2.68 -9.70 -23.30
C GLY A 58 -2.01 -10.80 -24.09
#